data_af7808979c8de09d3e29ba82ca2cc387
#
_entry.id   af7808979c8de09d3e29ba82ca2cc387
#
_cell.length_a   1.000
_cell.length_b   1.000
_cell.length_c   1.000
_cell.angle_alpha   90.00
_cell.angle_beta   90.00
_cell.angle_gamma   90.00
#
_symmetry.space_group_name_H-M   'P 1'
#
loop_
_entity.id
_entity.type
_entity.pdbx_description
1 polymer ?
#
loop_
_entity_poly.entity_id
_entity_poly.type
_entity_poly.pdbx_seq_one_letter_code
_entity_poly.pdbx_strand_id
1 'polypeptide(L)'
;MSNTKLEVVELQTSETYALRTAVLRDNTPTSDPKYAEDSNPGTVHLGIFDEEKNLIGTSTWVINPWQEDSAAQAIQLRGMAVAKNRQSTGLGAMLLTAGVIHAEKLEAKYIWAKARDSALNFYLRHDFSV
;
A
#
# COMPACT_ATOMS: atom_id res chain seq x y z
N MET A 1 -3.08 13.13 28.29
CA MET A 1 -3.78 12.69 27.09
C MET A 1 -2.86 12.74 25.91
N SER A 2 -2.73 11.64 25.24
CA SER A 2 -1.84 11.58 24.10
C SER A 2 -2.53 12.11 22.84
N ASN A 3 -1.95 13.12 22.22
CA ASN A 3 -2.39 13.60 20.91
C ASN A 3 -1.47 13.05 19.82
N THR A 4 -1.13 11.77 19.93
CA THR A 4 -0.24 11.15 18.96
C THR A 4 -0.84 11.22 17.59
N LYS A 5 -0.17 11.95 16.71
CA LYS A 5 -0.56 12.06 15.32
C LYS A 5 0.06 10.90 14.57
N LEU A 6 -0.78 10.11 13.92
CA LEU A 6 -0.29 9.02 13.07
C LEU A 6 0.32 9.60 11.81
N GLU A 7 1.45 9.02 11.39
CA GLU A 7 2.17 9.47 10.21
C GLU A 7 2.52 8.29 9.33
N VAL A 8 2.59 8.54 8.02
CA VAL A 8 3.07 7.55 7.06
C VAL A 8 4.59 7.64 7.01
N VAL A 9 5.24 6.50 7.19
CA VAL A 9 6.71 6.40 7.15
C VAL A 9 7.12 5.34 6.14
N GLU A 10 8.36 5.41 5.68
CA GLU A 10 8.91 4.38 4.79
C GLU A 10 9.35 3.18 5.61
N LEU A 11 9.09 1.98 5.08
CA LEU A 11 9.39 0.70 5.73
C LEU A 11 10.42 -0.08 4.94
N GLN A 12 11.11 -0.98 5.63
CA GLN A 12 11.83 -2.06 4.98
C GLN A 12 10.84 -3.15 4.57
N THR A 13 11.20 -3.93 3.55
CA THR A 13 10.32 -4.96 3.01
C THR A 13 9.82 -5.93 4.09
N SER A 14 10.71 -6.40 4.93
CA SER A 14 10.37 -7.39 5.97
C SER A 14 9.33 -6.87 6.97
N GLU A 15 9.26 -5.56 7.16
CA GLU A 15 8.28 -4.97 8.10
C GLU A 15 6.84 -5.11 7.61
N THR A 16 6.63 -5.37 6.32
CA THR A 16 5.29 -5.50 5.74
C THR A 16 4.68 -6.89 5.91
N TYR A 17 5.49 -7.90 6.18
CA TYR A 17 5.08 -9.31 6.05
C TYR A 17 3.96 -9.72 7.00
N ALA A 18 4.07 -9.37 8.27
CA ALA A 18 3.09 -9.79 9.26
C ALA A 18 1.69 -9.23 8.93
N LEU A 19 1.62 -7.95 8.56
CA LEU A 19 0.35 -7.32 8.25
C LEU A 19 -0.24 -7.84 6.93
N ARG A 20 0.61 -8.07 5.92
CA ARG A 20 0.17 -8.70 4.67
C ARG A 20 -0.45 -10.07 4.95
N THR A 21 0.20 -10.87 5.78
CA THR A 21 -0.31 -12.20 6.14
C THR A 21 -1.65 -12.09 6.86
N ALA A 22 -1.74 -11.21 7.84
CA ALA A 22 -2.96 -11.06 8.65
C ALA A 22 -4.16 -10.60 7.84
N VAL A 23 -3.95 -9.67 6.91
CA VAL A 23 -5.06 -9.02 6.20
C VAL A 23 -5.29 -9.62 4.81
N LEU A 24 -4.22 -9.84 4.05
CA LEU A 24 -4.32 -10.24 2.65
C LEU A 24 -4.32 -11.75 2.48
N ARG A 25 -3.84 -12.50 3.47
CA ARG A 25 -3.74 -13.96 3.43
C ARG A 25 -4.55 -14.65 4.53
N ASP A 26 -5.35 -13.89 5.28
CA ASP A 26 -6.20 -14.40 6.37
C ASP A 26 -5.45 -15.28 7.37
N ASN A 27 -4.21 -14.89 7.70
CA ASN A 27 -3.34 -15.63 8.62
C ASN A 27 -3.09 -17.09 8.20
N THR A 28 -3.17 -17.40 6.91
CA THR A 28 -2.89 -18.76 6.43
C THR A 28 -1.39 -19.05 6.59
N PRO A 29 -1.01 -20.05 7.40
CA PRO A 29 0.42 -20.29 7.71
C PRO A 29 1.29 -20.63 6.52
N THR A 30 0.69 -21.20 5.46
CA THR A 30 1.40 -21.61 4.25
C THR A 30 1.47 -20.52 3.19
N SER A 31 0.82 -19.37 3.42
CA SER A 31 0.84 -18.28 2.47
C SER A 31 2.12 -17.49 2.57
N ASP A 32 2.69 -17.17 1.41
CA ASP A 32 3.89 -16.35 1.33
C ASP A 32 3.49 -14.88 1.17
N PRO A 33 3.84 -14.00 2.13
CA PRO A 33 3.51 -12.58 2.03
C PRO A 33 4.47 -11.81 1.11
N LYS A 34 5.47 -12.47 0.57
CA LYS A 34 6.49 -11.83 -0.26
C LYS A 34 6.01 -11.66 -1.69
N TYR A 35 6.38 -10.54 -2.29
CA TYR A 35 6.17 -10.31 -3.71
C TYR A 35 7.54 -10.24 -4.40
N ALA A 36 7.63 -10.78 -5.62
CA ALA A 36 8.86 -10.69 -6.40
C ALA A 36 9.28 -9.24 -6.60
N GLU A 37 8.32 -8.35 -6.79
CA GLU A 37 8.57 -6.93 -7.04
C GLU A 37 9.10 -6.18 -5.80
N ASP A 38 9.05 -6.77 -4.60
CA ASP A 38 9.57 -6.13 -3.39
C ASP A 38 11.03 -5.74 -3.52
N SER A 39 11.80 -6.51 -4.26
CA SER A 39 13.23 -6.25 -4.46
C SER A 39 13.56 -5.47 -5.72
N ASN A 40 12.55 -5.06 -6.51
CA ASN A 40 12.81 -4.27 -7.70
C ASN A 40 13.37 -2.89 -7.33
N PRO A 41 14.32 -2.36 -8.12
CA PRO A 41 14.83 -1.02 -7.88
C PRO A 41 13.71 0.01 -7.85
N GLY A 42 13.77 0.91 -6.87
CA GLY A 42 12.77 1.97 -6.70
C GLY A 42 11.48 1.56 -6.02
N THR A 43 11.34 0.30 -5.61
CA THR A 43 10.16 -0.12 -4.82
C THR A 43 10.21 0.54 -3.45
N VAL A 44 9.08 1.13 -3.05
CA VAL A 44 8.93 1.80 -1.76
C VAL A 44 7.78 1.17 -1.00
N HIS A 45 8.02 0.88 0.27
CA HIS A 45 6.99 0.40 1.19
C HIS A 45 6.66 1.52 2.17
N LEU A 46 5.38 1.80 2.34
CA LEU A 46 4.91 2.80 3.27
C LEU A 46 4.11 2.15 4.39
N GLY A 47 4.15 2.73 5.56
CA GLY A 47 3.41 2.17 6.68
C GLY A 47 3.04 3.20 7.73
N ILE A 48 2.13 2.77 8.59
CA ILE A 48 1.66 3.55 9.73
C ILE A 48 1.75 2.67 10.96
N PHE A 49 2.43 3.17 11.99
CA PHE A 49 2.52 2.50 13.29
C PHE A 49 1.58 3.16 14.28
N ASP A 50 1.02 2.38 15.20
CA ASP A 50 0.27 2.94 16.32
C ASP A 50 1.21 3.41 17.43
N GLU A 51 0.66 3.89 18.53
CA GLU A 51 1.43 4.39 19.68
C GLU A 51 2.30 3.31 20.33
N GLU A 52 1.90 2.07 20.19
CA GLU A 52 2.64 0.92 20.73
C GLU A 52 3.64 0.34 19.74
N LYS A 53 3.85 1.02 18.62
CA LYS A 53 4.77 0.62 17.55
C LYS A 53 4.35 -0.65 16.82
N ASN A 54 3.05 -0.93 16.79
CA ASN A 54 2.50 -1.98 15.94
C ASN A 54 2.20 -1.42 14.56
N LEU A 55 2.56 -2.15 13.51
CA LEU A 55 2.23 -1.73 12.15
C LEU A 55 0.74 -1.96 11.91
N ILE A 56 0.00 -0.89 11.66
CA ILE A 56 -1.45 -0.95 11.48
C ILE A 56 -1.90 -0.65 10.05
N GLY A 57 -1.00 -0.19 9.20
CA GLY A 57 -1.28 0.02 7.78
C GLY A 57 -0.02 -0.08 6.97
N THR A 58 -0.12 -0.58 5.74
CA THR A 58 1.02 -0.66 4.82
C THR A 58 0.55 -0.60 3.37
N SER A 59 1.45 -0.17 2.50
CA SER A 59 1.26 -0.20 1.05
C SER A 59 2.62 -0.31 0.37
N THR A 60 2.64 -0.88 -0.83
CA THR A 60 3.87 -1.05 -1.60
C THR A 60 3.69 -0.41 -2.97
N TRP A 61 4.69 0.35 -3.40
CA TRP A 61 4.64 1.17 -4.61
C TRP A 61 5.80 0.75 -5.51
N VAL A 62 5.45 0.12 -6.64
CA VAL A 62 6.39 -0.52 -7.54
C VAL A 62 6.44 0.27 -8.85
N ILE A 63 7.64 0.55 -9.36
CA ILE A 63 7.80 1.12 -10.69
C ILE A 63 7.50 0.00 -11.68
N ASN A 64 6.34 0.07 -12.32
CA ASN A 64 5.87 -0.98 -13.22
C ASN A 64 4.93 -0.38 -14.26
N PRO A 65 5.26 -0.49 -15.56
CA PRO A 65 4.41 0.09 -16.61
C PRO A 65 3.00 -0.46 -16.59
N TRP A 66 2.05 0.42 -16.88
CA TRP A 66 0.66 0.01 -17.04
C TRP A 66 0.46 -0.51 -18.47
N GLN A 67 -0.21 -1.65 -18.58
CA GLN A 67 -0.38 -2.37 -19.84
C GLN A 67 -1.01 -1.53 -20.94
N GLU A 68 -1.95 -0.65 -20.56
CA GLU A 68 -2.67 0.21 -21.53
C GLU A 68 -1.82 1.34 -22.08
N ASP A 69 -0.68 1.64 -21.46
CA ASP A 69 0.23 2.69 -21.92
C ASP A 69 1.65 2.35 -21.44
N SER A 70 2.24 1.32 -22.05
CA SER A 70 3.49 0.73 -21.60
C SER A 70 4.71 1.64 -21.79
N ALA A 71 4.59 2.69 -22.60
CA ALA A 71 5.68 3.64 -22.80
C ALA A 71 5.73 4.73 -21.73
N ALA A 72 4.65 4.93 -20.97
CA ALA A 72 4.60 5.94 -19.93
C ALA A 72 5.10 5.38 -18.61
N GLN A 73 5.72 6.23 -17.80
CA GLN A 73 6.14 5.86 -16.47
C GLN A 73 4.91 5.70 -15.57
N ALA A 74 4.83 4.59 -14.86
CA ALA A 74 3.70 4.28 -14.00
C ALA A 74 4.17 3.60 -12.72
N ILE A 75 3.35 3.76 -11.68
CA ILE A 75 3.56 3.13 -10.39
C ILE A 75 2.41 2.17 -10.14
N GLN A 76 2.73 0.94 -9.79
CA GLN A 76 1.73 -0.04 -9.36
C GLN A 76 1.63 -0.04 -7.85
N LEU A 77 0.43 0.13 -7.34
CA LEU A 77 0.14 -0.05 -5.91
C LEU A 77 -0.14 -1.53 -5.66
N ARG A 78 0.55 -2.10 -4.68
CA ARG A 78 0.37 -3.47 -4.25
C ARG A 78 0.32 -3.56 -2.74
N GLY A 79 -0.24 -4.64 -2.22
CA GLY A 79 -0.14 -4.97 -0.81
C GLY A 79 -0.72 -3.91 0.13
N MET A 80 -1.75 -3.17 -0.30
CA MET A 80 -2.45 -2.26 0.58
C MET A 80 -3.19 -3.06 1.64
N ALA A 81 -2.83 -2.85 2.89
CA ALA A 81 -3.43 -3.57 4.00
C ALA A 81 -3.56 -2.66 5.22
N VAL A 82 -4.72 -2.70 5.85
CA VAL A 82 -4.99 -2.01 7.12
C VAL A 82 -5.43 -3.06 8.12
N ALA A 83 -4.87 -3.02 9.33
CA ALA A 83 -5.21 -3.96 10.39
C ALA A 83 -6.73 -4.03 10.56
N LYS A 84 -7.26 -5.24 10.76
CA LYS A 84 -8.71 -5.48 10.77
C LYS A 84 -9.46 -4.62 11.78
N ASN A 85 -8.85 -4.36 12.94
CA ASN A 85 -9.44 -3.52 13.98
C ASN A 85 -9.27 -2.03 13.73
N ARG A 86 -8.64 -1.65 12.63
CA ARG A 86 -8.39 -0.25 12.27
C ARG A 86 -9.00 0.13 10.92
N GLN A 87 -9.70 -0.77 10.27
CA GLN A 87 -10.34 -0.48 8.98
C GLN A 87 -11.44 0.56 9.16
N SER A 88 -11.67 1.34 8.11
CA SER A 88 -12.65 2.44 8.09
C SER A 88 -12.29 3.60 9.04
N THR A 89 -11.01 3.75 9.38
CA THR A 89 -10.52 4.86 10.22
C THR A 89 -9.70 5.88 9.43
N GLY A 90 -9.65 5.76 8.10
CA GLY A 90 -8.94 6.71 7.24
C GLY A 90 -7.48 6.37 6.97
N LEU A 91 -6.96 5.25 7.47
CA LEU A 91 -5.55 4.90 7.27
C LEU A 91 -5.23 4.59 5.82
N GLY A 92 -6.15 3.90 5.12
CA GLY A 92 -5.96 3.64 3.69
C GLY A 92 -5.85 4.92 2.87
N ALA A 93 -6.66 5.92 3.19
CA ALA A 93 -6.60 7.22 2.52
C ALA A 93 -5.26 7.92 2.78
N MET A 94 -4.73 7.82 4.00
CA MET A 94 -3.41 8.38 4.34
C MET A 94 -2.31 7.71 3.50
N LEU A 95 -2.36 6.39 3.38
CA LEU A 95 -1.39 5.65 2.58
C LEU A 95 -1.48 6.01 1.10
N LEU A 96 -2.68 6.15 0.55
CA LEU A 96 -2.87 6.59 -0.83
C LEU A 96 -2.32 7.99 -1.07
N THR A 97 -2.60 8.93 -0.18
CA THR A 97 -2.09 10.30 -0.30
C THR A 97 -0.56 10.31 -0.34
N ALA A 98 0.07 9.57 0.57
CA ALA A 98 1.53 9.48 0.61
C ALA A 98 2.10 8.84 -0.66
N GLY A 99 1.44 7.82 -1.18
CA GLY A 99 1.85 7.15 -2.41
C GLY A 99 1.69 8.03 -3.64
N VAL A 100 0.63 8.83 -3.70
CA VAL A 100 0.44 9.81 -4.79
C VAL A 100 1.57 10.83 -4.78
N ILE A 101 1.95 11.34 -3.61
CA ILE A 101 3.06 12.27 -3.49
C ILE A 101 4.36 11.62 -3.98
N HIS A 102 4.59 10.36 -3.61
CA HIS A 102 5.75 9.60 -4.09
C HIS A 102 5.75 9.47 -5.61
N ALA A 103 4.61 9.11 -6.20
CA ALA A 103 4.47 8.98 -7.64
C ALA A 103 4.70 10.31 -8.37
N GLU A 104 4.21 11.40 -7.82
CA GLU A 104 4.42 12.74 -8.38
C GLU A 104 5.90 13.11 -8.39
N LYS A 105 6.63 12.78 -7.34
CA LYS A 105 8.09 13.01 -7.29
C LYS A 105 8.84 12.25 -8.36
N LEU A 106 8.34 11.10 -8.77
CA LEU A 106 8.90 10.28 -9.84
C LEU A 106 8.37 10.66 -11.21
N GLU A 107 7.48 11.67 -11.28
CA GLU A 107 6.85 12.10 -12.53
C GLU A 107 6.08 10.99 -13.23
N ALA A 108 5.46 10.10 -12.44
CA ALA A 108 4.67 9.01 -12.97
C ALA A 108 3.37 9.55 -13.58
N LYS A 109 3.02 9.05 -14.76
CA LYS A 109 1.79 9.44 -15.44
C LYS A 109 0.57 8.72 -14.86
N TYR A 110 0.76 7.49 -14.37
CA TYR A 110 -0.32 6.65 -13.87
C TYR A 110 0.04 6.02 -12.53
N ILE A 111 -0.99 5.82 -11.71
CA ILE A 111 -0.98 4.88 -10.60
C ILE A 111 -2.05 3.84 -10.92
N TRP A 112 -1.69 2.56 -10.86
CA TRP A 112 -2.63 1.49 -11.17
C TRP A 112 -2.52 0.38 -10.13
N ALA A 113 -3.58 -0.40 -10.03
CA ALA A 113 -3.66 -1.51 -9.08
C ALA A 113 -4.57 -2.60 -9.63
N LYS A 114 -4.27 -3.84 -9.24
CA LYS A 114 -5.19 -4.96 -9.43
C LYS A 114 -5.98 -5.08 -8.12
N ALA A 115 -7.21 -4.59 -8.12
CA ALA A 115 -8.02 -4.56 -6.92
C ALA A 115 -8.77 -5.87 -6.73
N ARG A 116 -8.81 -6.36 -5.48
CA ARG A 116 -9.75 -7.42 -5.11
C ARG A 116 -11.16 -6.85 -5.12
N ASP A 117 -12.15 -7.70 -5.36
CA ASP A 117 -13.55 -7.28 -5.32
C ASP A 117 -13.89 -6.59 -4.00
N SER A 118 -13.38 -7.08 -2.89
CA SER A 118 -13.61 -6.52 -1.57
C SER A 118 -13.01 -5.11 -1.39
N ALA A 119 -12.02 -4.76 -2.20
CA ALA A 119 -11.36 -3.45 -2.12
C ALA A 119 -11.81 -2.48 -3.22
N LEU A 120 -12.60 -2.93 -4.18
CA LEU A 120 -12.95 -2.13 -5.36
C LEU A 120 -13.62 -0.82 -4.98
N ASN A 121 -14.61 -0.85 -4.09
CA ASN A 121 -15.31 0.35 -3.68
C ASN A 121 -14.40 1.38 -3.02
N PHE A 122 -13.42 0.92 -2.24
CA PHE A 122 -12.44 1.80 -1.64
C PHE A 122 -11.68 2.57 -2.72
N TYR A 123 -11.17 1.86 -3.75
CA TYR A 123 -10.41 2.51 -4.82
C TYR A 123 -11.29 3.47 -5.63
N LEU A 124 -12.52 3.09 -5.93
CA LEU A 124 -13.41 3.97 -6.68
C LEU A 124 -13.72 5.26 -5.93
N ARG A 125 -13.84 5.21 -4.60
CA ARG A 125 -14.04 6.41 -3.79
C ARG A 125 -12.83 7.33 -3.76
N HIS A 126 -11.66 6.82 -4.13
CA HIS A 126 -10.40 7.56 -4.13
C HIS A 126 -9.90 7.84 -5.54
N ASP A 127 -10.84 8.05 -6.46
CA ASP A 127 -10.58 8.53 -7.83
C ASP A 127 -9.90 7.52 -8.76
N PHE A 128 -9.88 6.25 -8.40
CA PHE A 128 -9.51 5.21 -9.34
C PHE A 128 -10.69 4.89 -10.25
N SER A 129 -10.39 4.55 -11.51
CA SER A 129 -11.41 4.09 -12.45
C SER A 129 -11.05 2.69 -12.96
N VAL A 130 -12.08 1.99 -13.37
CA VAL A 130 -11.92 0.62 -13.89
C VAL A 130 -11.49 0.66 -15.34
#